data_a516217f238452d38f3c12f9c8e3c1f4
#
_entry.id   a516217f238452d38f3c12f9c8e3c1f4
#
_cell.length_a   1.000
_cell.length_b   1.000
_cell.length_c   1.000
_cell.angle_alpha   90.00
_cell.angle_beta   90.00
_cell.angle_gamma   90.00
#
_symmetry.space_group_name_H-M   'P 1'
#
loop_
_entity.id
_entity.type
_entity.pdbx_description
1 polymer ?
#
loop_
_entity_poly.entity_id
_entity_poly.type
_entity_poly.pdbx_seq_one_letter_code
_entity_poly.pdbx_strand_id
1 'polypeptide(L)'
;MSNKKIRVVIALSGGVDSSVAAHLLVEQGYDVIGIFMKNWHDQSVTISKECPWLEDSYDAMLVSEKLSIPFQTVDLSIEYQKRIVDYMFDEYEKGNTPNPDILCNREIKFDIFLKIALKLGADFIATGHYCRVKKNNNIYSLLMGLDKNKDQSYFLCQLSQNQLSKTLFPIGNLTKKEVRIIAKKQKLVTAEKKDSQGLCFIGKVKLPDFLQQKLKPKKGKIILLFQPAEETG
;
A
#
# COMPACT_ATOMS: atom_id res chain seq x y z
N MET A 1 -37.53 7.91 -3.86
CA MET A 1 -36.56 7.15 -3.06
C MET A 1 -35.20 7.69 -3.40
N SER A 2 -34.49 8.31 -2.46
CA SER A 2 -33.13 8.80 -2.69
C SER A 2 -32.23 7.58 -2.95
N ASN A 3 -31.70 7.46 -4.18
CA ASN A 3 -30.71 6.43 -4.50
C ASN A 3 -29.44 6.78 -3.69
N LYS A 4 -29.25 6.12 -2.54
CA LYS A 4 -28.05 6.30 -1.72
C LYS A 4 -26.84 5.89 -2.59
N LYS A 5 -25.94 6.83 -2.85
CA LYS A 5 -24.69 6.54 -3.55
C LYS A 5 -23.86 5.52 -2.76
N ILE A 6 -23.22 4.62 -3.46
CA ILE A 6 -22.26 3.67 -2.86
C ILE A 6 -21.08 4.48 -2.34
N ARG A 7 -20.76 4.34 -1.06
CA ARG A 7 -19.64 5.04 -0.42
C ARG A 7 -18.36 4.24 -0.49
N VAL A 8 -17.30 4.87 -0.97
CA VAL A 8 -15.95 4.30 -1.06
C VAL A 8 -14.96 5.15 -0.28
N VAL A 9 -14.25 4.53 0.65
CA VAL A 9 -13.12 5.19 1.33
C VAL A 9 -11.82 4.75 0.66
N ILE A 10 -11.09 5.71 0.09
CA ILE A 10 -9.83 5.45 -0.59
C ILE A 10 -8.61 5.78 0.25
N ALA A 11 -7.63 4.88 0.28
CA ALA A 11 -6.32 5.14 0.85
C ALA A 11 -5.50 6.03 -0.11
N LEU A 12 -5.33 7.30 0.24
CA LEU A 12 -4.49 8.26 -0.46
C LEU A 12 -3.10 8.26 0.14
N SER A 13 -2.09 7.89 -0.64
CA SER A 13 -0.69 7.83 -0.19
C SER A 13 0.13 9.05 -0.59
N GLY A 14 -0.49 10.05 -1.22
CA GLY A 14 0.24 11.17 -1.83
C GLY A 14 0.98 10.80 -3.12
N GLY A 15 0.82 9.58 -3.63
CA GLY A 15 1.39 9.12 -4.90
C GLY A 15 0.39 9.18 -6.06
N VAL A 16 0.91 9.13 -7.30
CA VAL A 16 0.11 9.23 -8.53
C VAL A 16 -0.94 8.13 -8.65
N ASP A 17 -0.63 6.91 -8.22
CA ASP A 17 -1.49 5.75 -8.37
C ASP A 17 -2.78 5.87 -7.54
N SER A 18 -2.65 6.23 -6.26
CA SER A 18 -3.80 6.48 -5.39
C SER A 18 -4.61 7.70 -5.83
N SER A 19 -3.95 8.73 -6.35
CA SER A 19 -4.60 9.95 -6.86
C SER A 19 -5.48 9.66 -8.08
N VAL A 20 -4.97 8.86 -9.03
CA VAL A 20 -5.75 8.45 -10.21
C VAL A 20 -6.85 7.47 -9.81
N ALA A 21 -6.60 6.58 -8.88
CA ALA A 21 -7.64 5.69 -8.35
C ALA A 21 -8.81 6.48 -7.74
N ALA A 22 -8.53 7.54 -6.98
CA ALA A 22 -9.56 8.44 -6.44
C ALA A 22 -10.34 9.15 -7.54
N HIS A 23 -9.64 9.71 -8.54
CA HIS A 23 -10.28 10.37 -9.67
C HIS A 23 -11.26 9.44 -10.40
N LEU A 24 -10.83 8.20 -10.70
CA LEU A 24 -11.68 7.23 -11.40
C LEU A 24 -12.93 6.85 -10.60
N LEU A 25 -12.84 6.76 -9.28
CA LEU A 25 -14.00 6.51 -8.43
C LEU A 25 -14.99 7.67 -8.45
N VAL A 26 -14.50 8.91 -8.41
CA VAL A 26 -15.35 10.11 -8.52
C VAL A 26 -16.03 10.17 -9.88
N GLU A 27 -15.29 9.90 -10.97
CA GLU A 27 -15.81 9.85 -12.34
C GLU A 27 -16.88 8.78 -12.50
N GLN A 28 -16.76 7.64 -11.81
CA GLN A 28 -17.75 6.56 -11.77
C GLN A 28 -18.98 6.88 -10.91
N GLY A 29 -19.00 8.04 -10.24
CA GLY A 29 -20.16 8.52 -9.47
C GLY A 29 -20.26 8.01 -8.04
N TYR A 30 -19.21 7.40 -7.48
CA TYR A 30 -19.16 6.99 -6.08
C TYR A 30 -19.17 8.20 -5.13
N ASP A 31 -19.66 8.00 -3.90
CA ASP A 31 -19.45 8.90 -2.76
C ASP A 31 -18.08 8.59 -2.15
N VAL A 32 -17.06 9.38 -2.50
CA VAL A 32 -15.65 9.08 -2.19
C VAL A 32 -15.18 9.92 -1.00
N ILE A 33 -14.49 9.26 -0.06
CA ILE A 33 -13.76 9.91 1.05
C ILE A 33 -12.30 9.52 0.95
N GLY A 34 -11.39 10.47 0.96
CA GLY A 34 -9.93 10.26 0.99
C GLY A 34 -9.41 10.14 2.41
N ILE A 35 -8.60 9.12 2.68
CA ILE A 35 -7.87 8.99 3.94
C ILE A 35 -6.38 8.82 3.66
N PHE A 36 -5.58 9.67 4.30
CA PHE A 36 -4.14 9.47 4.41
C PHE A 36 -3.82 8.76 5.72
N MET A 37 -3.04 7.68 5.64
CA MET A 37 -2.59 6.92 6.81
C MET A 37 -1.17 7.35 7.19
N LYS A 38 -1.02 7.98 8.35
CA LYS A 38 0.28 8.29 8.93
C LYS A 38 0.73 7.09 9.76
N ASN A 39 1.70 6.34 9.24
CA ASN A 39 2.10 5.04 9.83
C ASN A 39 3.47 5.07 10.51
N TRP A 40 4.26 6.14 10.37
CA TRP A 40 5.59 6.22 10.93
C TRP A 40 5.93 7.61 11.46
N HIS A 41 6.62 7.69 12.59
CA HIS A 41 7.00 8.93 13.25
C HIS A 41 8.52 9.13 13.39
N ASP A 42 9.30 8.04 13.42
CA ASP A 42 10.68 8.10 13.81
C ASP A 42 11.59 8.59 12.66
N GLN A 43 12.13 9.78 12.82
CA GLN A 43 13.03 10.42 11.87
C GLN A 43 14.48 9.95 12.02
N SER A 44 14.83 9.30 13.12
CA SER A 44 16.21 8.89 13.41
C SER A 44 16.72 7.81 12.47
N VAL A 45 15.81 7.11 11.79
CA VAL A 45 16.09 5.97 10.91
C VAL A 45 15.95 6.27 9.42
N THR A 46 15.38 7.41 9.06
CA THR A 46 15.23 7.80 7.65
C THR A 46 16.52 8.43 7.13
N ILE A 47 16.90 8.11 5.89
CA ILE A 47 18.11 8.65 5.24
C ILE A 47 18.00 10.17 5.03
N SER A 48 16.78 10.67 4.80
CA SER A 48 16.49 12.11 4.73
C SER A 48 15.98 12.56 6.10
N LYS A 49 16.56 13.63 6.64
CA LYS A 49 16.05 14.31 7.85
C LYS A 49 14.68 14.97 7.64
N GLU A 50 14.11 14.84 6.46
CA GLU A 50 12.79 15.35 6.09
C GLU A 50 11.71 14.35 6.52
N CYS A 51 10.54 14.87 6.88
CA CYS A 51 9.35 14.06 7.19
C CYS A 51 8.61 13.70 5.89
N PRO A 52 8.89 12.57 5.23
CA PRO A 52 8.28 12.23 3.93
C PRO A 52 6.75 12.23 3.97
N TRP A 53 6.17 11.88 5.12
CA TRP A 53 4.74 11.82 5.29
C TRP A 53 4.05 13.19 5.26
N LEU A 54 4.76 14.29 5.60
CA LEU A 54 4.17 15.64 5.52
C LEU A 54 3.90 16.05 4.08
N GLU A 55 4.89 15.89 3.19
CA GLU A 55 4.74 16.17 1.77
C GLU A 55 3.68 15.25 1.15
N ASP A 56 3.75 13.95 1.43
CA ASP A 56 2.78 12.98 0.93
C ASP A 56 1.35 13.28 1.41
N SER A 57 1.18 13.67 2.68
CA SER A 57 -0.12 14.06 3.23
C SER A 57 -0.65 15.34 2.60
N TYR A 58 0.23 16.31 2.35
CA TYR A 58 -0.13 17.56 1.67
C TYR A 58 -0.57 17.30 0.22
N ASP A 59 0.17 16.49 -0.52
CA ASP A 59 -0.22 16.09 -1.87
C ASP A 59 -1.56 15.36 -1.89
N ALA A 60 -1.80 14.44 -0.94
CA ALA A 60 -3.08 13.76 -0.81
C ALA A 60 -4.25 14.72 -0.53
N MET A 61 -4.00 15.74 0.31
CA MET A 61 -4.97 16.80 0.60
C MET A 61 -5.29 17.60 -0.67
N LEU A 62 -4.27 18.08 -1.40
CA LEU A 62 -4.45 18.83 -2.64
C LEU A 62 -5.20 18.03 -3.72
N VAL A 63 -4.93 16.72 -3.82
CA VAL A 63 -5.70 15.83 -4.71
C VAL A 63 -7.16 15.77 -4.27
N SER A 64 -7.43 15.65 -2.97
CA SER A 64 -8.80 15.60 -2.44
C SER A 64 -9.57 16.91 -2.67
N GLU A 65 -8.92 18.04 -2.47
CA GLU A 65 -9.49 19.37 -2.78
C GLU A 65 -9.85 19.49 -4.27
N LYS A 66 -8.91 19.09 -5.14
CA LYS A 66 -9.14 19.12 -6.59
C LYS A 66 -10.31 18.22 -7.02
N LEU A 67 -10.48 17.08 -6.38
CA LEU A 67 -11.57 16.15 -6.66
C LEU A 67 -12.86 16.49 -5.90
N SER A 68 -12.84 17.54 -5.06
CA SER A 68 -13.96 17.96 -4.21
C SER A 68 -14.49 16.82 -3.32
N ILE A 69 -13.59 16.02 -2.75
CA ILE A 69 -13.90 14.91 -1.84
C ILE A 69 -13.45 15.23 -0.41
N PRO A 70 -14.18 14.80 0.62
CA PRO A 70 -13.73 14.89 2.01
C PRO A 70 -12.38 14.19 2.20
N PHE A 71 -11.54 14.76 3.05
CA PHE A 71 -10.21 14.25 3.35
C PHE A 71 -9.95 14.20 4.85
N GLN A 72 -9.28 13.15 5.31
CA GLN A 72 -8.85 13.01 6.70
C GLN A 72 -7.49 12.30 6.77
N THR A 73 -6.63 12.78 7.67
CA THR A 73 -5.42 12.04 8.09
C THR A 73 -5.74 11.21 9.33
N VAL A 74 -5.32 9.94 9.33
CA VAL A 74 -5.45 9.03 10.47
C VAL A 74 -4.07 8.59 10.90
N ASP A 75 -3.75 8.77 12.18
CA ASP A 75 -2.49 8.33 12.76
C ASP A 75 -2.59 6.85 13.19
N LEU A 76 -1.82 6.00 12.54
CA LEU A 76 -1.72 4.55 12.80
C LEU A 76 -0.31 4.15 13.21
N SER A 77 0.51 5.10 13.66
CA SER A 77 1.92 4.85 13.97
C SER A 77 2.11 3.83 15.09
N ILE A 78 1.23 3.83 16.10
CA ILE A 78 1.28 2.87 17.21
C ILE A 78 0.96 1.45 16.71
N GLU A 79 -0.08 1.31 15.90
CA GLU A 79 -0.49 0.04 15.32
C GLU A 79 0.58 -0.49 14.35
N TYR A 80 1.15 0.40 13.55
CA TYR A 80 2.22 0.06 12.62
C TYR A 80 3.46 -0.42 13.36
N GLN A 81 3.87 0.30 14.42
CA GLN A 81 5.00 -0.10 15.25
C GLN A 81 4.79 -1.53 15.80
N LYS A 82 3.66 -1.78 16.44
CA LYS A 82 3.38 -3.06 17.10
C LYS A 82 3.22 -4.23 16.13
N ARG A 83 2.51 -4.02 15.00
CA ARG A 83 2.14 -5.11 14.10
C ARG A 83 3.16 -5.38 12.99
N ILE A 84 3.94 -4.36 12.60
CA ILE A 84 4.87 -4.46 11.49
C ILE A 84 6.32 -4.42 11.98
N VAL A 85 6.68 -3.34 12.68
CA VAL A 85 8.09 -3.09 13.03
C VAL A 85 8.58 -4.06 14.09
N ASP A 86 7.83 -4.23 15.17
CA ASP A 86 8.22 -5.15 16.26
C ASP A 86 8.26 -6.59 15.75
N TYR A 87 7.25 -7.04 14.98
CA TYR A 87 7.27 -8.34 14.32
C TYR A 87 8.49 -8.52 13.39
N MET A 88 8.83 -7.48 12.63
CA MET A 88 9.99 -7.54 11.74
C MET A 88 11.30 -7.77 12.53
N PHE A 89 11.48 -7.06 13.62
CA PHE A 89 12.65 -7.25 14.49
C PHE A 89 12.69 -8.65 15.12
N ASP A 90 11.56 -9.14 15.62
CA ASP A 90 11.44 -10.47 16.22
C ASP A 90 11.80 -11.58 15.22
N GLU A 91 11.37 -11.47 13.96
CA GLU A 91 11.67 -12.44 12.93
C GLU A 91 13.15 -12.39 12.51
N TYR A 92 13.72 -11.20 12.35
CA TYR A 92 15.16 -11.09 12.07
C TYR A 92 16.02 -11.62 13.23
N GLU A 93 15.61 -11.44 14.48
CA GLU A 93 16.31 -12.00 15.65
C GLU A 93 16.32 -13.54 15.62
N LYS A 94 15.22 -14.16 15.16
CA LYS A 94 15.11 -15.61 14.94
C LYS A 94 15.87 -16.11 13.71
N GLY A 95 16.44 -15.21 12.90
CA GLY A 95 17.15 -15.54 11.66
C GLY A 95 16.24 -15.69 10.44
N ASN A 96 14.97 -15.31 10.53
CA ASN A 96 14.04 -15.28 9.42
C ASN A 96 14.17 -13.98 8.61
N THR A 97 13.66 -13.97 7.38
CA THR A 97 13.56 -12.77 6.53
C THR A 97 12.10 -12.46 6.29
N PRO A 98 11.47 -11.62 7.12
CA PRO A 98 10.07 -11.27 6.96
C PRO A 98 9.85 -10.35 5.75
N ASN A 99 8.63 -10.35 5.20
CA ASN A 99 8.20 -9.38 4.20
C ASN A 99 7.25 -8.35 4.83
N PRO A 100 7.75 -7.18 5.25
CA PRO A 100 6.94 -6.16 5.90
C PRO A 100 5.86 -5.56 4.98
N ASP A 101 6.04 -5.58 3.65
CA ASP A 101 5.07 -5.04 2.72
C ASP A 101 3.80 -5.90 2.63
N ILE A 102 3.95 -7.23 2.60
CA ILE A 102 2.82 -8.16 2.67
C ILE A 102 2.09 -7.98 4.01
N LEU A 103 2.85 -7.90 5.09
CA LEU A 103 2.28 -7.73 6.43
C LEU A 103 1.55 -6.39 6.58
N CYS A 104 2.13 -5.30 6.08
CA CYS A 104 1.50 -3.98 6.07
C CYS A 104 0.17 -3.99 5.31
N ASN A 105 0.10 -4.65 4.17
CA ASN A 105 -1.16 -4.80 3.46
C ASN A 105 -2.18 -5.57 4.31
N ARG A 106 -1.83 -6.75 4.83
CA ARG A 106 -2.74 -7.58 5.63
C ARG A 106 -3.24 -6.87 6.89
N GLU A 107 -2.33 -6.26 7.68
CA GLU A 107 -2.63 -5.79 9.03
C GLU A 107 -3.11 -4.32 9.07
N ILE A 108 -2.55 -3.47 8.21
CA ILE A 108 -2.82 -2.03 8.25
C ILE A 108 -3.87 -1.64 7.21
N LYS A 109 -3.57 -1.87 5.91
CA LYS A 109 -4.43 -1.38 4.83
C LYS A 109 -5.75 -2.14 4.72
N PHE A 110 -5.73 -3.46 4.88
CA PHE A 110 -6.92 -4.28 4.67
C PHE A 110 -7.52 -4.85 5.97
N ASP A 111 -6.98 -4.47 7.15
CA ASP A 111 -7.60 -4.74 8.44
C ASP A 111 -7.98 -3.44 9.17
N ILE A 112 -7.01 -2.67 9.66
CA ILE A 112 -7.30 -1.48 10.46
C ILE A 112 -8.00 -0.41 9.63
N PHE A 113 -7.45 -0.08 8.45
CA PHE A 113 -8.05 0.92 7.58
C PHE A 113 -9.45 0.48 7.11
N LEU A 114 -9.66 -0.79 6.78
CA LEU A 114 -10.99 -1.32 6.45
C LEU A 114 -11.98 -1.09 7.62
N LYS A 115 -11.58 -1.38 8.85
CA LYS A 115 -12.42 -1.16 10.05
C LYS A 115 -12.77 0.32 10.24
N ILE A 116 -11.81 1.22 10.01
CA ILE A 116 -12.04 2.67 10.06
C ILE A 116 -13.04 3.09 8.98
N ALA A 117 -12.83 2.64 7.75
CA ALA A 117 -13.70 2.95 6.63
C ALA A 117 -15.15 2.49 6.88
N LEU A 118 -15.34 1.29 7.40
CA LEU A 118 -16.66 0.76 7.74
C LEU A 118 -17.36 1.61 8.83
N LYS A 119 -16.62 2.14 9.81
CA LYS A 119 -17.17 3.08 10.81
C LYS A 119 -17.62 4.40 10.19
N LEU A 120 -17.02 4.81 9.07
CA LEU A 120 -17.44 5.97 8.28
C LEU A 120 -18.61 5.65 7.33
N GLY A 121 -19.16 4.46 7.42
CA GLY A 121 -20.27 4.00 6.60
C GLY A 121 -19.89 3.63 5.17
N ALA A 122 -18.63 3.25 4.93
CA ALA A 122 -18.18 2.78 3.62
C ALA A 122 -18.80 1.44 3.25
N ASP A 123 -19.20 1.31 1.98
CA ASP A 123 -19.55 0.03 1.38
C ASP A 123 -18.31 -0.73 0.93
N PHE A 124 -17.29 0.02 0.47
CA PHE A 124 -16.00 -0.49 0.01
C PHE A 124 -14.84 0.40 0.46
N ILE A 125 -13.65 -0.20 0.53
CA ILE A 125 -12.39 0.54 0.51
C ILE A 125 -11.77 0.46 -0.88
N ALA A 126 -10.88 1.40 -1.19
CA ALA A 126 -10.10 1.37 -2.42
C ALA A 126 -8.64 1.71 -2.18
N THR A 127 -7.78 1.21 -3.06
CA THR A 127 -6.34 1.49 -3.05
C THR A 127 -5.80 1.63 -4.46
N GLY A 128 -4.64 2.27 -4.60
CA GLY A 128 -3.91 2.40 -5.86
C GLY A 128 -3.04 1.19 -6.22
N HIS A 129 -3.44 -0.04 -5.90
CA HIS A 129 -2.69 -1.23 -6.29
C HIS A 129 -3.02 -1.68 -7.72
N TYR A 130 -1.98 -2.14 -8.42
CA TYR A 130 -2.10 -2.78 -9.74
C TYR A 130 -2.45 -4.25 -9.58
N CYS A 131 -3.71 -4.51 -9.27
CA CYS A 131 -4.30 -5.85 -9.22
C CYS A 131 -5.81 -5.75 -9.49
N ARG A 132 -6.48 -6.89 -9.62
CA ARG A 132 -7.91 -6.94 -9.92
C ARG A 132 -8.61 -7.94 -9.01
N VAL A 133 -9.89 -7.75 -8.79
CA VAL A 133 -10.74 -8.72 -8.10
C VAL A 133 -11.85 -9.15 -9.04
N LYS A 134 -12.10 -10.46 -9.12
CA LYS A 134 -13.22 -11.05 -9.84
C LYS A 134 -14.08 -11.84 -8.86
N LYS A 135 -15.38 -11.55 -8.89
CA LYS A 135 -16.37 -12.34 -8.16
C LYS A 135 -16.91 -13.43 -9.06
N ASN A 136 -16.80 -14.69 -8.64
CA ASN A 136 -17.45 -15.84 -9.25
C ASN A 136 -18.32 -16.51 -8.19
N ASN A 137 -19.63 -16.47 -8.38
CA ASN A 137 -20.60 -16.87 -7.35
C ASN A 137 -20.33 -16.10 -6.04
N ASN A 138 -19.97 -16.79 -4.96
CA ASN A 138 -19.65 -16.20 -3.65
C ASN A 138 -18.15 -16.15 -3.35
N ILE A 139 -17.30 -16.44 -4.34
CA ILE A 139 -15.84 -16.47 -4.18
C ILE A 139 -15.25 -15.24 -4.89
N TYR A 140 -14.38 -14.53 -4.17
CA TYR A 140 -13.60 -13.41 -4.69
C TYR A 140 -12.18 -13.88 -4.99
N SER A 141 -11.78 -13.80 -6.26
CA SER A 141 -10.44 -14.16 -6.73
C SER A 141 -9.60 -12.90 -6.93
N LEU A 142 -8.44 -12.84 -6.30
CA LEU A 142 -7.42 -11.84 -6.58
C LEU A 142 -6.74 -12.21 -7.89
N LEU A 143 -6.66 -11.26 -8.81
CA LEU A 143 -6.05 -11.42 -10.12
C LEU A 143 -4.89 -10.45 -10.30
N MET A 144 -3.93 -10.83 -11.11
CA MET A 144 -2.85 -9.94 -11.56
C MET A 144 -3.41 -8.66 -12.19
N GLY A 145 -2.70 -7.55 -12.03
CA GLY A 145 -2.94 -6.32 -12.78
C GLY A 145 -2.79 -6.53 -14.28
N LEU A 146 -3.33 -5.60 -15.08
CA LEU A 146 -3.12 -5.61 -16.53
C LEU A 146 -1.64 -5.34 -16.88
N ASP A 147 -1.01 -4.42 -16.18
CA ASP A 147 0.41 -4.12 -16.34
C ASP A 147 1.25 -5.19 -15.61
N LYS A 148 1.79 -6.14 -16.38
CA LYS A 148 2.63 -7.21 -15.85
C LYS A 148 3.92 -6.72 -15.17
N ASN A 149 4.42 -5.53 -15.57
CA ASN A 149 5.62 -4.95 -14.97
C ASN A 149 5.34 -4.22 -13.65
N LYS A 150 4.07 -3.98 -13.34
CA LYS A 150 3.60 -3.28 -12.14
C LYS A 150 2.67 -4.13 -11.28
N ASP A 151 2.43 -5.38 -11.65
CA ASP A 151 1.57 -6.26 -10.87
C ASP A 151 1.99 -6.30 -9.41
N GLN A 152 1.01 -6.09 -8.53
CA GLN A 152 1.18 -6.05 -7.08
C GLN A 152 0.34 -7.10 -6.35
N SER A 153 -0.24 -8.05 -7.10
CA SER A 153 -1.09 -9.09 -6.52
C SER A 153 -0.36 -9.95 -5.49
N TYR A 154 0.95 -10.15 -5.65
CA TYR A 154 1.77 -10.91 -4.70
C TYR A 154 1.86 -10.26 -3.32
N PHE A 155 1.80 -8.93 -3.22
CA PHE A 155 1.75 -8.23 -1.92
C PHE A 155 0.42 -8.43 -1.19
N LEU A 156 -0.61 -8.89 -1.89
CA LEU A 156 -1.97 -9.06 -1.39
C LEU A 156 -2.37 -10.54 -1.20
N CYS A 157 -1.41 -11.47 -1.34
CA CYS A 157 -1.64 -12.91 -1.29
C CYS A 157 -2.25 -13.42 0.03
N GLN A 158 -2.18 -12.63 1.11
CA GLN A 158 -2.71 -12.98 2.42
C GLN A 158 -4.09 -12.36 2.72
N LEU A 159 -4.74 -11.73 1.74
CA LEU A 159 -6.07 -11.14 1.95
C LEU A 159 -7.15 -12.24 2.03
N SER A 160 -8.01 -12.11 3.02
CA SER A 160 -9.18 -12.99 3.20
C SER A 160 -10.31 -12.68 2.21
N GLN A 161 -11.25 -13.60 2.05
CA GLN A 161 -12.46 -13.40 1.25
C GLN A 161 -13.28 -12.19 1.69
N ASN A 162 -13.39 -11.97 3.02
CA ASN A 162 -14.08 -10.81 3.55
C ASN A 162 -13.40 -9.50 3.14
N GLN A 163 -12.07 -9.42 3.21
CA GLN A 163 -11.29 -8.25 2.80
C GLN A 163 -11.42 -8.01 1.29
N LEU A 164 -11.26 -9.04 0.47
CA LEU A 164 -11.41 -8.95 -0.99
C LEU A 164 -12.80 -8.51 -1.40
N SER A 165 -13.85 -9.00 -0.71
CA SER A 165 -15.24 -8.64 -1.02
C SER A 165 -15.56 -7.17 -0.77
N LYS A 166 -14.77 -6.48 0.03
CA LYS A 166 -14.92 -5.07 0.42
C LYS A 166 -13.89 -4.14 -0.23
N THR A 167 -13.14 -4.62 -1.23
CA THR A 167 -12.02 -3.86 -1.81
C THR A 167 -12.20 -3.62 -3.29
N LEU A 168 -11.87 -2.39 -3.72
CA LEU A 168 -11.80 -1.98 -5.12
C LEU A 168 -10.35 -1.62 -5.49
N PHE A 169 -9.95 -1.98 -6.71
CA PHE A 169 -8.67 -1.64 -7.30
C PHE A 169 -8.89 -0.88 -8.63
N PRO A 170 -9.17 0.43 -8.57
CA PRO A 170 -9.65 1.20 -9.73
C PRO A 170 -8.67 1.22 -10.91
N ILE A 171 -7.36 1.14 -10.63
CA ILE A 171 -6.31 1.18 -11.66
C ILE A 171 -5.84 -0.21 -12.13
N GLY A 172 -6.44 -1.29 -11.62
CA GLY A 172 -6.00 -2.66 -11.91
C GLY A 172 -6.08 -3.06 -13.39
N ASN A 173 -6.92 -2.40 -14.18
CA ASN A 173 -7.06 -2.58 -15.63
C ASN A 173 -6.28 -1.55 -16.46
N LEU A 174 -5.38 -0.78 -15.85
CA LEU A 174 -4.56 0.23 -16.50
C LEU A 174 -3.09 -0.11 -16.41
N THR A 175 -2.34 0.32 -17.43
CA THR A 175 -0.88 0.35 -17.38
C THR A 175 -0.40 1.58 -16.62
N LYS A 176 0.82 1.55 -16.10
CA LYS A 176 1.44 2.72 -15.46
C LYS A 176 1.50 3.93 -16.39
N LYS A 177 1.70 3.69 -17.69
CA LYS A 177 1.70 4.75 -18.70
C LYS A 177 0.34 5.43 -18.81
N GLU A 178 -0.75 4.67 -18.83
CA GLU A 178 -2.12 5.21 -18.86
C GLU A 178 -2.45 5.97 -17.57
N VAL A 179 -2.06 5.45 -16.41
CA VAL A 179 -2.21 6.15 -15.12
C VAL A 179 -1.52 7.52 -15.17
N ARG A 180 -0.28 7.60 -15.69
CA ARG A 180 0.44 8.87 -15.84
C ARG A 180 -0.25 9.82 -16.82
N ILE A 181 -0.79 9.31 -17.92
CA ILE A 181 -1.55 10.12 -18.90
C ILE A 181 -2.80 10.72 -18.25
N ILE A 182 -3.57 9.92 -17.50
CA ILE A 182 -4.75 10.38 -16.78
C ILE A 182 -4.36 11.46 -15.76
N ALA A 183 -3.33 11.22 -14.96
CA ALA A 183 -2.87 12.18 -13.96
C ALA A 183 -2.50 13.54 -14.58
N LYS A 184 -1.78 13.54 -15.72
CA LYS A 184 -1.42 14.74 -16.47
C LYS A 184 -2.65 15.45 -17.05
N LYS A 185 -3.55 14.70 -17.71
CA LYS A 185 -4.77 15.23 -18.29
C LYS A 185 -5.64 15.91 -17.23
N GLN A 186 -5.72 15.31 -16.05
CA GLN A 186 -6.48 15.84 -14.91
C GLN A 186 -5.70 16.88 -14.11
N LYS A 187 -4.46 17.21 -14.50
CA LYS A 187 -3.59 18.17 -13.80
C LYS A 187 -3.50 17.89 -12.30
N LEU A 188 -3.35 16.61 -11.93
CA LEU A 188 -3.13 16.21 -10.54
C LEU A 188 -1.72 16.63 -10.11
N VAL A 189 -1.58 17.16 -8.90
CA VAL A 189 -0.27 17.60 -8.37
C VAL A 189 0.77 16.49 -8.34
N THR A 190 0.31 15.25 -8.23
CA THR A 190 1.13 14.03 -8.18
C THR A 190 1.55 13.49 -9.56
N ALA A 191 1.16 14.14 -10.69
CA ALA A 191 1.36 13.61 -12.03
C ALA A 191 2.83 13.31 -12.37
N GLU A 192 3.76 14.17 -11.93
CA GLU A 192 5.21 14.03 -12.17
C GLU A 192 5.94 13.37 -10.98
N LYS A 193 5.24 13.07 -9.88
CA LYS A 193 5.84 12.49 -8.70
C LYS A 193 6.42 11.11 -9.01
N LYS A 194 7.65 10.85 -8.58
CA LYS A 194 8.31 9.55 -8.74
C LYS A 194 7.60 8.49 -7.90
N ASP A 195 7.66 7.24 -8.35
CA ASP A 195 7.13 6.12 -7.57
C ASP A 195 7.88 6.02 -6.23
N SER A 196 7.15 5.76 -5.16
CA SER A 196 7.75 5.52 -3.84
C SER A 196 8.69 4.30 -3.90
N GLN A 197 9.85 4.43 -3.28
CA GLN A 197 10.85 3.38 -3.15
C GLN A 197 11.20 3.20 -1.69
N GLY A 198 11.43 1.97 -1.25
CA GLY A 198 11.77 1.62 0.13
C GLY A 198 10.67 0.83 0.81
N LEU A 199 10.80 0.66 2.13
CA LEU A 199 9.80 -0.03 2.94
C LEU A 199 8.51 0.79 3.01
N CYS A 200 7.39 0.09 2.95
CA CYS A 200 6.07 0.70 2.96
C CYS A 200 5.90 1.63 4.16
N PHE A 201 5.64 2.93 3.92
CA PHE A 201 5.48 4.02 4.89
C PHE A 201 6.73 4.45 5.68
N ILE A 202 7.79 3.66 5.74
CA ILE A 202 9.06 4.06 6.38
C ILE A 202 9.92 4.87 5.40
N GLY A 203 9.74 4.61 4.09
CA GLY A 203 10.49 5.28 3.05
C GLY A 203 11.87 4.65 2.79
N LYS A 204 12.81 5.45 2.28
CA LYS A 204 14.16 4.99 1.99
C LYS A 204 14.97 4.86 3.27
N VAL A 205 15.20 3.64 3.69
CA VAL A 205 16.11 3.32 4.79
C VAL A 205 17.20 2.38 4.30
N LYS A 206 18.39 2.48 4.90
CA LYS A 206 19.39 1.43 4.78
C LYS A 206 19.00 0.31 5.74
N LEU A 207 18.49 -0.77 5.22
CA LEU A 207 17.96 -1.87 6.03
C LEU A 207 18.94 -2.37 7.10
N PRO A 208 20.26 -2.53 6.84
CA PRO A 208 21.22 -2.90 7.88
C PRO A 208 21.27 -1.87 9.03
N ASP A 209 21.32 -0.56 8.71
CA ASP A 209 21.39 0.51 9.72
C ASP A 209 20.11 0.53 10.56
N PHE A 210 18.95 0.33 9.90
CA PHE A 210 17.66 0.23 10.57
C PHE A 210 17.60 -0.97 11.54
N LEU A 211 18.05 -2.15 11.09
CA LEU A 211 18.05 -3.35 11.93
C LEU A 211 19.05 -3.26 13.09
N GLN A 212 20.21 -2.65 12.88
CA GLN A 212 21.25 -2.51 13.90
C GLN A 212 20.88 -1.61 15.07
N GLN A 213 19.76 -0.89 15.00
CA GLN A 213 19.26 -0.15 16.16
C GLN A 213 18.83 -1.05 17.32
N LYS A 214 18.33 -2.24 17.01
CA LYS A 214 17.93 -3.23 18.02
C LYS A 214 18.73 -4.53 17.95
N LEU A 215 19.22 -4.91 16.76
CA LEU A 215 19.89 -6.19 16.52
C LEU A 215 21.40 -5.99 16.39
N LYS A 216 22.17 -6.77 17.16
CA LYS A 216 23.63 -6.78 17.04
C LYS A 216 24.04 -7.69 15.85
N PRO A 217 24.97 -7.22 14.98
CA PRO A 217 25.49 -8.06 13.90
C PRO A 217 26.14 -9.33 14.46
N LYS A 218 25.79 -10.48 13.88
CA LYS A 218 26.42 -11.78 14.19
C LYS A 218 27.20 -12.27 12.99
N LYS A 219 28.45 -12.71 13.19
CA LYS A 219 29.22 -13.41 12.14
C LYS A 219 28.64 -14.80 11.94
N GLY A 220 28.32 -15.16 10.70
CA GLY A 220 27.89 -16.49 10.29
C GLY A 220 28.88 -17.11 9.33
N LYS A 221 28.83 -18.47 9.15
CA LYS A 221 29.57 -19.19 8.12
C LYS A 221 28.74 -19.25 6.85
N ILE A 222 29.34 -18.93 5.69
CA ILE A 222 28.76 -19.23 4.39
C ILE A 222 29.02 -20.68 4.07
N ILE A 223 27.99 -21.49 3.89
CA ILE A 223 28.08 -22.89 3.51
C ILE A 223 27.67 -22.99 2.05
N LEU A 224 28.60 -23.42 1.20
CA LEU A 224 28.32 -23.74 -0.20
C LEU A 224 27.92 -25.22 -0.26
N LEU A 225 26.68 -25.48 -0.66
CA LEU A 225 26.21 -26.82 -0.96
C LEU A 225 26.51 -27.12 -2.43
N PHE A 226 27.57 -27.84 -2.72
CA PHE A 226 27.81 -28.42 -4.04
C PHE A 226 27.03 -29.73 -4.13
N GLN A 227 26.07 -29.83 -5.01
CA GLN A 227 25.65 -31.13 -5.51
C GLN A 227 26.71 -31.56 -6.53
N PRO A 228 27.38 -32.72 -6.34
CA PRO A 228 28.21 -33.27 -7.39
C PRO A 228 27.30 -33.50 -8.62
N ALA A 229 27.78 -33.05 -9.78
CA ALA A 229 27.11 -33.37 -11.03
C ALA A 229 27.05 -34.91 -11.12
N GLU A 230 25.87 -35.49 -11.32
CA GLU A 230 25.72 -36.87 -11.68
C GLU A 230 26.47 -37.06 -13.00
N GLU A 231 27.55 -37.82 -12.99
CA GLU A 231 28.18 -38.30 -14.21
C GLU A 231 27.16 -39.18 -14.93
N THR A 232 26.53 -38.63 -15.96
CA THR A 232 25.75 -39.39 -16.91
C THR A 232 26.72 -40.20 -17.75
N GLY A 233 26.91 -41.47 -17.37
CA GLY A 233 27.60 -42.50 -18.18
C GLY A 233 26.78 -42.85 -19.44
#